data_ef2ec63fa45a408238d06d6baa72d0bd
#
_entry.id   ef2ec63fa45a408238d06d6baa72d0bd
#
_cell.length_a   1.000
_cell.length_b   1.000
_cell.length_c   1.000
_cell.angle_alpha   90.00
_cell.angle_beta   90.00
_cell.angle_gamma   90.00
#
_symmetry.space_group_name_H-M   'P 1'
#
loop_
_entity.id
_entity.type
_entity.pdbx_description
1 polymer ?
#
loop_
_entity_poly.entity_id
_entity_poly.type
_entity_poly.pdbx_seq_one_letter_code
_entity_poly.pdbx_strand_id
1 'polypeptide(L)'
;MTADLVLATRSDDAAAPSDAPVGRDFPLLKIIGTGRMAMCNPADHPAGKLGRAGLESLGLWQPVEDKVAIAESPPAAVALVGCGEAPVALVFSTDAQGVAGIKVSGVFPADSHPPIVFPAAILRDSHSPDAARFLAFLASPKAAAVFERYGYRTLAAPH
;
A
#
# COMPACT_ATOMS: atom_id res chain seq x y z
N MET A 1 9.42 -9.46 -4.81
CA MET A 1 9.03 -8.04 -5.00
C MET A 1 8.50 -7.51 -3.69
N THR A 2 8.56 -6.21 -3.50
CA THR A 2 8.00 -5.48 -2.34
C THR A 2 7.22 -4.26 -2.82
N ALA A 3 6.42 -3.66 -1.95
CA ALA A 3 5.75 -2.37 -2.15
C ALA A 3 5.83 -1.57 -0.85
N ASP A 4 5.55 -0.28 -0.91
CA ASP A 4 5.44 0.56 0.27
C ASP A 4 4.00 0.55 0.80
N LEU A 5 3.86 0.68 2.11
CA LEU A 5 2.59 1.03 2.74
C LEU A 5 2.44 2.55 2.65
N VAL A 6 1.30 3.01 2.13
CA VAL A 6 1.09 4.43 1.84
C VAL A 6 -0.28 4.93 2.26
N LEU A 7 -0.37 6.23 2.45
CA LEU A 7 -1.63 6.97 2.52
C LEU A 7 -1.89 7.60 1.15
N ALA A 8 -3.04 7.33 0.59
CA ALA A 8 -3.48 7.87 -0.70
C ALA A 8 -4.65 8.84 -0.48
N THR A 9 -4.57 10.00 -1.10
CA THR A 9 -5.60 11.06 -1.05
C THR A 9 -5.92 11.52 -2.47
N ARG A 10 -6.94 12.33 -2.62
CA ARG A 10 -7.19 13.00 -3.90
C ARG A 10 -6.03 13.94 -4.24
N SER A 11 -5.71 14.03 -5.51
CA SER A 11 -4.60 14.88 -5.99
C SER A 11 -4.85 16.37 -5.78
N ASP A 12 -6.12 16.79 -5.73
CA ASP A 12 -6.56 18.18 -5.48
C ASP A 12 -6.70 18.52 -3.99
N ASP A 13 -6.49 17.57 -3.08
CA ASP A 13 -6.52 17.84 -1.64
C ASP A 13 -5.27 18.64 -1.22
N ALA A 14 -5.47 19.94 -0.96
CA ALA A 14 -4.42 20.83 -0.52
C ALA A 14 -4.02 20.65 0.96
N ALA A 15 -4.84 19.97 1.76
CA ALA A 15 -4.54 19.70 3.17
C ALA A 15 -3.59 18.51 3.35
N ALA A 16 -3.53 17.61 2.36
CA ALA A 16 -2.66 16.46 2.38
C ALA A 16 -1.31 16.76 1.70
N PRO A 17 -0.18 16.42 2.32
CA PRO A 17 1.14 16.56 1.72
C PRO A 17 1.28 15.66 0.48
N SER A 18 2.43 15.67 -0.18
CA SER A 18 2.78 14.72 -1.24
C SER A 18 4.06 13.99 -0.85
N ASP A 19 4.04 12.67 -0.93
CA ASP A 19 5.17 11.76 -0.66
C ASP A 19 5.90 12.03 0.67
N ALA A 20 5.18 12.53 1.69
CA ALA A 20 5.79 12.84 2.96
C ALA A 20 6.03 11.57 3.79
N PRO A 21 7.14 11.49 4.56
CA PRO A 21 7.33 10.38 5.49
C PRO A 21 6.25 10.42 6.58
N VAL A 22 5.58 9.28 6.80
CA VAL A 22 4.62 9.14 7.89
C VAL A 22 5.38 8.93 9.19
N GLY A 23 5.24 9.87 10.11
CA GLY A 23 5.80 9.81 11.46
C GLY A 23 4.73 10.10 12.50
N ARG A 24 5.12 10.16 13.78
CA ARG A 24 4.19 10.42 14.90
C ARG A 24 3.41 11.74 14.76
N ASP A 25 4.03 12.74 14.15
CA ASP A 25 3.45 14.07 13.96
C ASP A 25 2.76 14.23 12.59
N PHE A 26 2.60 13.14 11.85
CA PHE A 26 1.91 13.19 10.56
C PHE A 26 0.45 13.64 10.76
N PRO A 27 -0.06 14.60 9.98
CA PRO A 27 -1.35 15.24 10.25
C PRO A 27 -2.55 14.38 9.83
N LEU A 28 -2.51 13.06 10.14
CA LEU A 28 -3.51 12.08 9.69
C LEU A 28 -4.94 12.46 10.13
N LEU A 29 -5.12 12.83 11.39
CA LEU A 29 -6.44 13.26 11.89
C LEU A 29 -6.96 14.53 11.19
N LYS A 30 -6.06 15.45 10.83
CA LYS A 30 -6.44 16.66 10.09
C LYS A 30 -6.90 16.29 8.66
N ILE A 31 -6.22 15.34 8.02
CA ILE A 31 -6.59 14.84 6.68
C ILE A 31 -7.93 14.10 6.75
N ILE A 32 -8.14 13.24 7.76
CA ILE A 32 -9.40 12.53 7.95
C ILE A 32 -10.56 13.50 8.26
N GLY A 33 -10.31 14.54 9.06
CA GLY A 33 -11.31 15.52 9.44
C GLY A 33 -12.54 14.85 10.08
N THR A 34 -13.72 15.13 9.54
CA THR A 34 -15.00 14.52 9.97
C THR A 34 -15.30 13.20 9.28
N GLY A 35 -14.51 12.81 8.27
CA GLY A 35 -14.68 11.60 7.48
C GLY A 35 -14.10 10.36 8.16
N ARG A 36 -13.84 9.34 7.34
CA ARG A 36 -13.23 8.07 7.74
C ARG A 36 -12.09 7.71 6.81
N MET A 37 -11.06 7.07 7.33
CA MET A 37 -9.96 6.50 6.55
C MET A 37 -10.40 5.15 5.97
N ALA A 38 -10.32 5.00 4.66
CA ALA A 38 -10.60 3.74 3.99
C ALA A 38 -9.39 2.79 4.11
N MET A 39 -9.60 1.56 4.53
CA MET A 39 -8.58 0.50 4.53
C MET A 39 -9.25 -0.87 4.58
N CYS A 40 -8.49 -1.91 4.23
CA CYS A 40 -8.98 -3.28 4.44
C CYS A 40 -9.13 -3.59 5.93
N ASN A 41 -9.95 -4.62 6.23
CA ASN A 41 -10.21 -5.03 7.62
C ASN A 41 -8.90 -5.31 8.37
N PRO A 42 -8.61 -4.57 9.45
CA PRO A 42 -7.36 -4.72 10.22
C PRO A 42 -7.29 -6.03 11.04
N ALA A 43 -8.40 -6.76 11.18
CA ALA A 43 -8.44 -7.99 11.94
C ALA A 43 -8.06 -9.24 11.12
N ASP A 44 -8.41 -9.28 9.84
CA ASP A 44 -8.29 -10.49 9.02
C ASP A 44 -7.58 -10.29 7.67
N HIS A 45 -7.72 -9.13 7.04
CA HIS A 45 -7.12 -8.88 5.72
C HIS A 45 -5.61 -8.54 5.83
N PRO A 46 -4.72 -9.14 5.00
CA PRO A 46 -3.27 -8.89 5.09
C PRO A 46 -2.89 -7.40 5.01
N ALA A 47 -3.45 -6.65 4.05
CA ALA A 47 -3.19 -5.22 3.92
C ALA A 47 -3.71 -4.43 5.14
N GLY A 48 -4.85 -4.82 5.70
CA GLY A 48 -5.41 -4.21 6.91
C GLY A 48 -4.53 -4.43 8.14
N LYS A 49 -4.03 -5.67 8.32
CA LYS A 49 -3.10 -6.01 9.43
C LYS A 49 -1.80 -5.21 9.33
N LEU A 50 -1.24 -5.11 8.14
CA LEU A 50 -0.02 -4.31 7.91
C LEU A 50 -0.27 -2.82 8.17
N GLY A 51 -1.40 -2.30 7.70
CA GLY A 51 -1.81 -0.92 7.94
C GLY A 51 -1.97 -0.61 9.42
N ARG A 52 -2.65 -1.49 10.15
CA ARG A 52 -2.80 -1.37 11.61
C ARG A 52 -1.43 -1.39 12.30
N ALA A 53 -0.58 -2.36 11.99
CA ALA A 53 0.76 -2.46 12.57
C ALA A 53 1.59 -1.19 12.33
N GLY A 54 1.57 -0.63 11.11
CA GLY A 54 2.25 0.63 10.79
C GLY A 54 1.73 1.80 11.62
N LEU A 55 0.41 1.94 11.74
CA LEU A 55 -0.20 2.99 12.55
C LEU A 55 0.07 2.81 14.04
N GLU A 56 0.04 1.57 14.57
CA GLU A 56 0.34 1.27 15.98
C GLU A 56 1.80 1.62 16.32
N SER A 57 2.76 1.24 15.48
CA SER A 57 4.18 1.52 15.72
C SER A 57 4.49 3.01 15.79
N LEU A 58 3.74 3.82 15.05
CA LEU A 58 3.88 5.28 15.02
C LEU A 58 2.98 6.00 16.04
N GLY A 59 2.16 5.26 16.82
CA GLY A 59 1.23 5.84 17.78
C GLY A 59 0.03 6.54 17.15
N LEU A 60 -0.28 6.24 15.88
CA LEU A 60 -1.36 6.87 15.12
C LEU A 60 -2.66 6.03 15.12
N TRP A 61 -2.63 4.78 15.61
CA TRP A 61 -3.80 3.89 15.55
C TRP A 61 -4.92 4.33 16.47
N GLN A 62 -4.65 4.49 17.78
CA GLN A 62 -5.64 4.83 18.79
C GLN A 62 -6.52 6.04 18.43
N PRO A 63 -5.96 7.14 17.89
CA PRO A 63 -6.76 8.30 17.49
C PRO A 63 -7.68 8.06 16.29
N VAL A 64 -7.42 7.02 15.47
CA VAL A 64 -8.14 6.80 14.20
C VAL A 64 -8.93 5.48 14.14
N GLU A 65 -8.82 4.59 15.13
CA GLU A 65 -9.45 3.27 15.05
C GLU A 65 -10.97 3.33 14.85
N ASP A 66 -11.64 4.27 15.51
CA ASP A 66 -13.10 4.50 15.35
C ASP A 66 -13.46 5.24 14.04
N LYS A 67 -12.44 5.73 13.32
CA LYS A 67 -12.57 6.44 12.05
C LYS A 67 -12.19 5.58 10.84
N VAL A 68 -12.18 4.28 10.98
CA VAL A 68 -11.90 3.36 9.87
C VAL A 68 -13.17 3.03 9.11
N ALA A 69 -13.12 3.14 7.78
CA ALA A 69 -14.09 2.59 6.85
C ALA A 69 -13.50 1.33 6.21
N ILE A 70 -14.14 0.20 6.43
CA ILE A 70 -13.67 -1.10 5.92
C ILE A 70 -13.98 -1.20 4.44
N ALA A 71 -12.95 -1.44 3.64
CA ALA A 71 -13.04 -1.75 2.21
C ALA A 71 -12.72 -3.23 1.96
N GLU A 72 -13.34 -3.81 0.95
CA GLU A 72 -13.16 -5.24 0.59
C GLU A 72 -11.75 -5.53 0.03
N SER A 73 -11.11 -4.53 -0.57
CA SER A 73 -9.77 -4.65 -1.16
C SER A 73 -9.05 -3.30 -1.17
N PRO A 74 -7.71 -3.28 -1.31
CA PRO A 74 -6.98 -2.02 -1.43
C PRO A 74 -7.44 -1.15 -2.62
N PRO A 75 -7.70 -1.69 -3.83
CA PRO A 75 -8.29 -0.89 -4.91
C PRO A 75 -9.66 -0.32 -4.58
N ALA A 76 -10.51 -1.04 -3.84
CA ALA A 76 -11.80 -0.52 -3.38
C ALA A 76 -11.62 0.65 -2.40
N ALA A 77 -10.62 0.59 -1.51
CA ALA A 77 -10.29 1.70 -0.62
C ALA A 77 -9.86 2.96 -1.41
N VAL A 78 -9.05 2.79 -2.47
CA VAL A 78 -8.66 3.89 -3.37
C VAL A 78 -9.87 4.46 -4.10
N ALA A 79 -10.80 3.61 -4.55
CA ALA A 79 -12.03 4.04 -5.22
C ALA A 79 -12.89 4.94 -4.31
N LEU A 80 -13.01 4.60 -3.00
CA LEU A 80 -13.72 5.45 -2.03
C LEU A 80 -13.11 6.86 -1.92
N VAL A 81 -11.78 6.97 -2.06
CA VAL A 81 -11.13 8.27 -2.10
C VAL A 81 -11.42 9.00 -3.42
N GLY A 82 -11.36 8.28 -4.55
CA GLY A 82 -11.63 8.84 -5.86
C GLY A 82 -13.04 9.43 -6.00
N CYS A 83 -14.06 8.79 -5.42
CA CYS A 83 -15.44 9.28 -5.43
C CYS A 83 -15.77 10.26 -4.28
N GLY A 84 -14.81 10.54 -3.38
CA GLY A 84 -14.98 11.50 -2.29
C GLY A 84 -15.71 10.96 -1.06
N GLU A 85 -15.94 9.64 -0.97
CA GLU A 85 -16.56 8.99 0.19
C GLU A 85 -15.58 8.82 1.36
N ALA A 86 -14.28 8.78 1.07
CA ALA A 86 -13.23 8.79 2.07
C ALA A 86 -12.19 9.88 1.75
N PRO A 87 -11.70 10.65 2.72
CA PRO A 87 -10.66 11.65 2.50
C PRO A 87 -9.28 11.02 2.24
N VAL A 88 -9.01 9.83 2.78
CA VAL A 88 -7.74 9.13 2.70
C VAL A 88 -7.95 7.62 2.70
N ALA A 89 -7.10 6.90 1.97
CA ALA A 89 -7.01 5.44 2.02
C ALA A 89 -5.61 5.02 2.49
N LEU A 90 -5.55 3.94 3.28
CA LEU A 90 -4.32 3.25 3.66
C LEU A 90 -4.22 1.97 2.82
N VAL A 91 -3.24 1.95 1.92
CA VAL A 91 -3.10 0.93 0.86
C VAL A 91 -1.62 0.68 0.54
N PHE A 92 -1.32 -0.15 -0.43
CA PHE A 92 0.03 -0.28 -0.98
C PHE A 92 0.29 0.75 -2.09
N SER A 93 1.55 1.12 -2.29
CA SER A 93 1.97 2.01 -3.37
C SER A 93 1.46 1.56 -4.75
N THR A 94 1.41 0.24 -4.96
CA THR A 94 0.91 -0.39 -6.19
C THR A 94 -0.57 -0.16 -6.47
N ASP A 95 -1.37 0.12 -5.44
CA ASP A 95 -2.81 0.35 -5.59
C ASP A 95 -3.12 1.82 -5.90
N ALA A 96 -2.25 2.74 -5.50
CA ALA A 96 -2.39 4.18 -5.74
C ALA A 96 -1.68 4.64 -7.02
N GLN A 97 -0.64 3.90 -7.46
CA GLN A 97 0.18 4.26 -8.62
C GLN A 97 -0.64 4.31 -9.91
N GLY A 98 -0.57 5.44 -10.61
CA GLY A 98 -1.21 5.61 -11.91
C GLY A 98 -2.74 5.76 -11.88
N VAL A 99 -3.36 5.83 -10.70
CA VAL A 99 -4.79 6.08 -10.58
C VAL A 99 -5.06 7.58 -10.76
N ALA A 100 -5.86 7.92 -11.78
CA ALA A 100 -6.18 9.31 -12.07
C ALA A 100 -6.89 9.98 -10.89
N GLY A 101 -6.47 11.20 -10.55
CA GLY A 101 -7.05 11.98 -9.46
C GLY A 101 -6.60 11.54 -8.05
N ILE A 102 -5.68 10.59 -7.93
CA ILE A 102 -5.10 10.11 -6.67
C ILE A 102 -3.62 10.48 -6.59
N LYS A 103 -3.16 10.84 -5.39
CA LYS A 103 -1.73 11.01 -5.06
C LYS A 103 -1.38 10.22 -3.82
N VAL A 104 -0.12 9.82 -3.69
CA VAL A 104 0.46 9.37 -2.44
C VAL A 104 0.71 10.60 -1.56
N SER A 105 0.09 10.64 -0.40
CA SER A 105 0.24 11.74 0.55
C SER A 105 1.23 11.40 1.68
N GLY A 106 1.36 10.13 2.00
CA GLY A 106 2.29 9.68 3.02
C GLY A 106 2.86 8.31 2.73
N VAL A 107 4.14 8.11 3.05
CA VAL A 107 4.85 6.83 2.92
C VAL A 107 5.27 6.36 4.31
N PHE A 108 4.87 5.16 4.69
CA PHE A 108 5.26 4.58 5.98
C PHE A 108 6.73 4.14 5.97
N PRO A 109 7.47 4.36 7.07
CA PRO A 109 8.80 3.80 7.23
C PRO A 109 8.77 2.27 7.12
N ALA A 110 9.77 1.69 6.46
CA ALA A 110 9.83 0.23 6.23
C ALA A 110 9.93 -0.60 7.52
N ASP A 111 10.41 0.00 8.61
CA ASP A 111 10.54 -0.60 9.94
C ASP A 111 9.28 -0.42 10.81
N SER A 112 8.28 0.32 10.32
CA SER A 112 7.01 0.54 11.05
C SER A 112 6.05 -0.64 10.97
N HIS A 113 6.27 -1.59 10.05
CA HIS A 113 5.40 -2.74 9.82
C HIS A 113 6.20 -3.96 9.36
N PRO A 114 5.64 -5.19 9.44
CA PRO A 114 6.27 -6.37 8.85
C PRO A 114 6.56 -6.18 7.35
N PRO A 115 7.62 -6.81 6.81
CA PRO A 115 7.98 -6.67 5.40
C PRO A 115 6.84 -7.05 4.46
N ILE A 116 6.57 -6.21 3.47
CA ILE A 116 5.60 -6.50 2.41
C ILE A 116 6.34 -7.26 1.32
N VAL A 117 6.03 -8.55 1.15
CA VAL A 117 6.70 -9.42 0.18
C VAL A 117 5.66 -10.07 -0.73
N PHE A 118 5.87 -9.95 -2.04
CA PHE A 118 5.11 -10.67 -3.07
C PHE A 118 5.98 -11.80 -3.62
N PRO A 119 5.83 -13.03 -3.10
CA PRO A 119 6.61 -14.17 -3.56
C PRO A 119 6.07 -14.71 -4.89
N ALA A 120 6.94 -15.30 -5.68
CA ALA A 120 6.58 -16.11 -6.84
C ALA A 120 7.24 -17.48 -6.71
N ALA A 121 6.51 -18.55 -7.00
CA ALA A 121 7.02 -19.91 -6.93
C ALA A 121 6.41 -20.78 -8.03
N ILE A 122 7.15 -21.81 -8.42
CA ILE A 122 6.65 -22.87 -9.28
C ILE A 122 5.93 -23.87 -8.39
N LEU A 123 4.70 -24.23 -8.73
CA LEU A 123 3.96 -25.26 -8.03
C LEU A 123 4.67 -26.62 -8.19
N ARG A 124 4.67 -27.43 -7.14
CA ARG A 124 5.33 -28.74 -7.12
C ARG A 124 4.90 -29.64 -8.28
N ASP A 125 3.62 -29.60 -8.59
CA ASP A 125 3.01 -30.45 -9.63
C ASP A 125 2.91 -29.76 -11.00
N SER A 126 3.67 -28.67 -11.20
CA SER A 126 3.74 -28.02 -12.50
C SER A 126 4.55 -28.86 -13.48
N HIS A 127 3.94 -29.24 -14.59
CA HIS A 127 4.59 -29.95 -15.71
C HIS A 127 4.94 -29.01 -16.87
N SER A 128 4.79 -27.69 -16.71
CA SER A 128 5.12 -26.74 -17.77
C SER A 128 6.64 -26.64 -17.96
N PRO A 129 7.16 -26.92 -19.18
CA PRO A 129 8.60 -26.79 -19.45
C PRO A 129 9.08 -25.34 -19.38
N ASP A 130 8.18 -24.36 -19.49
CA ASP A 130 8.51 -22.94 -19.47
C ASP A 130 8.41 -22.29 -18.08
N ALA A 131 7.93 -22.99 -17.07
CA ALA A 131 7.73 -22.41 -15.73
C ALA A 131 9.03 -21.86 -15.12
N ALA A 132 10.14 -22.61 -15.24
CA ALA A 132 11.44 -22.17 -14.73
C ALA A 132 11.99 -20.97 -15.51
N ARG A 133 11.81 -20.94 -16.83
CA ARG A 133 12.22 -19.83 -17.70
C ARG A 133 11.43 -18.57 -17.38
N PHE A 134 10.13 -18.71 -17.15
CA PHE A 134 9.27 -17.58 -16.75
C PHE A 134 9.65 -17.03 -15.37
N LEU A 135 9.89 -17.90 -14.38
CA LEU A 135 10.34 -17.47 -13.06
C LEU A 135 11.70 -16.74 -13.14
N ALA A 136 12.64 -17.25 -13.93
CA ALA A 136 13.90 -16.58 -14.18
C ALA A 136 13.71 -15.23 -14.89
N PHE A 137 12.78 -15.14 -15.83
CA PHE A 137 12.43 -13.88 -16.49
C PHE A 137 11.87 -12.86 -15.48
N LEU A 138 11.00 -13.27 -14.53
CA LEU A 138 10.49 -12.38 -13.48
C LEU A 138 11.60 -11.79 -12.59
N ALA A 139 12.73 -12.48 -12.44
CA ALA A 139 13.91 -11.99 -11.71
C ALA A 139 14.85 -11.12 -12.57
N SER A 140 14.54 -10.93 -13.86
CA SER A 140 15.42 -10.19 -14.78
C SER A 140 15.28 -8.66 -14.64
N PRO A 141 16.29 -7.87 -15.01
CA PRO A 141 16.21 -6.40 -15.05
C PRO A 141 15.07 -5.89 -15.95
N LYS A 142 14.74 -6.63 -17.02
CA LYS A 142 13.63 -6.27 -17.91
C LYS A 142 12.27 -6.36 -17.21
N ALA A 143 12.06 -7.41 -16.43
CA ALA A 143 10.84 -7.53 -15.62
C ALA A 143 10.83 -6.54 -14.46
N ALA A 144 11.97 -6.30 -13.81
CA ALA A 144 12.12 -5.29 -12.77
C ALA A 144 11.64 -3.91 -13.22
N ALA A 145 12.08 -3.45 -14.39
CA ALA A 145 11.65 -2.17 -14.96
C ALA A 145 10.13 -2.10 -15.22
N VAL A 146 9.48 -3.23 -15.52
CA VAL A 146 8.02 -3.28 -15.64
C VAL A 146 7.37 -3.16 -14.27
N PHE A 147 7.83 -3.93 -13.28
CA PHE A 147 7.29 -3.89 -11.92
C PHE A 147 7.41 -2.50 -11.29
N GLU A 148 8.55 -1.82 -11.45
CA GLU A 148 8.79 -0.46 -10.94
C GLU A 148 7.78 0.55 -11.51
N ARG A 149 7.42 0.42 -12.78
CA ARG A 149 6.38 1.27 -13.40
C ARG A 149 5.00 1.11 -12.76
N TYR A 150 4.74 -0.03 -12.11
CA TYR A 150 3.50 -0.32 -11.38
C TYR A 150 3.64 -0.15 -9.86
N GLY A 151 4.69 0.55 -9.39
CA GLY A 151 4.86 0.86 -7.98
C GLY A 151 5.47 -0.26 -7.13
N TYR A 152 5.89 -1.38 -7.74
CA TYR A 152 6.66 -2.40 -7.03
C TYR A 152 8.13 -2.01 -6.95
N ARG A 153 8.80 -2.54 -5.92
CA ARG A 153 10.26 -2.52 -5.84
C ARG A 153 10.80 -3.95 -5.89
N THR A 154 11.91 -4.12 -6.58
CA THR A 154 12.62 -5.40 -6.59
C THR A 154 13.41 -5.55 -5.30
N LEU A 155 13.28 -6.72 -4.65
CA LEU A 155 14.18 -7.10 -3.57
C LEU A 155 15.51 -7.52 -4.21
N ALA A 156 16.64 -7.01 -3.69
CA ALA A 156 17.93 -7.58 -4.03
C ALA A 156 17.91 -9.09 -3.74
N ALA A 157 18.40 -9.90 -4.67
CA ALA A 157 18.53 -11.33 -4.42
C ALA A 157 19.35 -11.54 -3.14
N PRO A 158 18.91 -12.40 -2.21
CA PRO A 158 19.76 -12.78 -1.10
C PRO A 158 21.01 -13.43 -1.68
N HIS A 159 22.18 -12.92 -1.30
CA HIS A 159 23.48 -13.47 -1.65
C HIS A 159 23.70 -14.81 -0.95
#